data_6e4f82b537238280ff86b8b98f814061
#
_entry.id   6e4f82b537238280ff86b8b98f814061
#
_cell.length_a   1.000
_cell.length_b   1.000
_cell.length_c   1.000
_cell.angle_alpha   90.00
_cell.angle_beta   90.00
_cell.angle_gamma   90.00
#
_symmetry.space_group_name_H-M   'P 1'
#
loop_
_entity.id
_entity.type
_entity.pdbx_description
1 polymer ?
#
loop_
_entity_poly.entity_id
_entity_poly.type
_entity_poly.pdbx_seq_one_letter_code
_entity_poly.pdbx_strand_id
1 'polypeptide(L)'
;YYFRGDEEAVRGLILVVTDQVMDSIYNRLIFEKYLAIQATEIEEQRKMLRMVEDELQVQYTDNRIQTAPYFLVLLDRRVKNGHIIEQRFGLLAKEIMDTNEYAAIVKVLAGQGMLPKSYTEHLYLCLYILSLKITDLSNIFSLNKEDLRKHIELFIAMLERNTIIQLNDKEQLIENLALHLTPAYYRIRYGLTSDYTLTDIVKNQLDPLFFIVKSSVAPLEEFFEERIPNDEIYLITMFIG
;
A
#
# COMPACT_ATOMS: atom_id res chain seq x y z
N TYR A 1 19.27 5.28 -19.90
CA TYR A 1 18.64 3.98 -19.68
C TYR A 1 17.17 4.08 -20.02
N TYR A 2 16.67 3.18 -20.89
CA TYR A 2 15.24 3.09 -21.22
C TYR A 2 14.67 1.88 -20.47
N PHE A 3 13.62 2.09 -19.69
CA PHE A 3 12.87 0.98 -19.10
C PHE A 3 11.99 0.36 -20.19
N ARG A 4 12.14 -0.94 -20.41
CA ARG A 4 11.25 -1.73 -21.28
C ARG A 4 10.42 -2.63 -20.37
N GLY A 5 9.12 -2.44 -20.38
CA GLY A 5 8.14 -3.22 -19.65
C GLY A 5 6.75 -2.67 -19.96
N ASP A 6 5.73 -3.37 -19.48
CA ASP A 6 4.39 -2.79 -19.44
C ASP A 6 4.34 -1.58 -18.47
N GLU A 7 3.34 -0.75 -18.62
CA GLU A 7 3.22 0.49 -17.84
C GLU A 7 3.15 0.22 -16.34
N GLU A 8 2.62 -0.90 -15.95
CA GLU A 8 2.46 -1.30 -14.57
C GLU A 8 3.81 -1.64 -13.91
N ALA A 9 4.66 -2.41 -14.59
CA ALA A 9 6.01 -2.70 -14.13
C ALA A 9 6.84 -1.40 -14.00
N VAL A 10 6.66 -0.45 -14.93
CA VAL A 10 7.31 0.86 -14.86
C VAL A 10 6.83 1.64 -13.64
N ARG A 11 5.53 1.64 -13.34
CA ARG A 11 4.97 2.31 -12.15
C ARG A 11 5.44 1.69 -10.85
N GLY A 12 5.49 0.35 -10.79
CA GLY A 12 6.07 -0.36 -9.65
C GLY A 12 7.50 0.09 -9.37
N LEU A 13 8.34 0.16 -10.42
CA LEU A 13 9.71 0.65 -10.28
C LEU A 13 9.80 2.11 -9.83
N ILE A 14 8.95 2.99 -10.39
CA ILE A 14 8.87 4.41 -9.97
C ILE A 14 8.50 4.51 -8.50
N LEU A 15 7.55 3.69 -8.03
CA LEU A 15 7.14 3.66 -6.63
C LEU A 15 8.30 3.27 -5.71
N VAL A 16 9.00 2.18 -6.04
CA VAL A 16 10.18 1.71 -5.29
C VAL A 16 11.26 2.79 -5.22
N VAL A 17 11.62 3.38 -6.38
CA VAL A 17 12.64 4.43 -6.44
C VAL A 17 12.21 5.66 -5.64
N THR A 18 10.94 6.05 -5.73
CA THR A 18 10.42 7.20 -4.99
C THR A 18 10.50 6.95 -3.48
N ASP A 19 10.06 5.79 -2.99
CA ASP A 19 10.13 5.45 -1.58
C ASP A 19 11.59 5.45 -1.06
N GLN A 20 12.53 4.88 -1.81
CA GLN A 20 13.95 4.86 -1.43
C GLN A 20 14.61 6.24 -1.41
N VAL A 21 14.28 7.08 -2.39
CA VAL A 21 14.86 8.43 -2.49
C VAL A 21 14.35 9.34 -1.39
N MET A 22 13.10 9.17 -0.94
CA MET A 22 12.48 10.03 0.07
C MET A 22 13.03 9.83 1.49
N ASP A 23 13.76 8.75 1.77
CA ASP A 23 14.39 8.50 3.07
C ASP A 23 15.49 9.52 3.43
N SER A 24 16.01 10.27 2.44
CA SER A 24 17.05 11.27 2.62
C SER A 24 16.64 12.63 2.04
N ILE A 25 16.76 13.69 2.86
CA ILE A 25 16.53 15.09 2.41
C ILE A 25 17.42 15.44 1.22
N TYR A 26 18.68 15.00 1.25
CA TYR A 26 19.63 15.29 0.16
C TYR A 26 19.21 14.58 -1.14
N ASN A 27 18.85 13.31 -1.07
CA ASN A 27 18.39 12.57 -2.23
C ASN A 27 17.09 13.17 -2.80
N ARG A 28 16.17 13.58 -1.93
CA ARG A 28 14.93 14.26 -2.32
C ARG A 28 15.19 15.53 -3.12
N LEU A 29 16.09 16.40 -2.67
CA LEU A 29 16.43 17.63 -3.38
C LEU A 29 17.05 17.37 -4.77
N ILE A 30 17.89 16.35 -4.88
CA ILE A 30 18.45 15.90 -6.16
C ILE A 30 17.33 15.39 -7.08
N PHE A 31 16.42 14.58 -6.56
CA PHE A 31 15.32 14.00 -7.29
C PHE A 31 14.36 15.07 -7.83
N GLU A 32 13.97 16.04 -6.97
CA GLU A 32 13.15 17.20 -7.36
C GLU A 32 13.81 17.98 -8.49
N LYS A 33 15.09 18.29 -8.34
CA LYS A 33 15.86 19.04 -9.35
C LYS A 33 15.99 18.26 -10.66
N TYR A 34 16.33 16.98 -10.60
CA TYR A 34 16.55 16.14 -11.78
C TYR A 34 15.28 15.93 -12.59
N LEU A 35 14.16 15.72 -11.92
CA LEU A 35 12.85 15.52 -12.54
C LEU A 35 12.06 16.82 -12.73
N ALA A 36 12.66 17.98 -12.40
CA ALA A 36 12.02 19.30 -12.46
C ALA A 36 10.63 19.30 -11.79
N ILE A 37 10.53 18.68 -10.60
CA ILE A 37 9.31 18.63 -9.81
C ILE A 37 9.16 19.98 -9.10
N GLN A 38 7.98 20.61 -9.25
CA GLN A 38 7.70 21.88 -8.60
C GLN A 38 7.06 21.65 -7.24
N ALA A 39 7.39 22.52 -6.26
CA ALA A 39 6.78 22.45 -4.93
C ALA A 39 5.25 22.58 -4.98
N THR A 40 4.71 23.32 -5.94
CA THR A 40 3.27 23.46 -6.16
C THR A 40 2.60 22.14 -6.55
N GLU A 41 3.24 21.33 -7.41
CA GLU A 41 2.71 20.02 -7.81
C GLU A 41 2.63 19.08 -6.60
N ILE A 42 3.66 19.08 -5.76
CA ILE A 42 3.68 18.28 -4.52
C ILE A 42 2.58 18.71 -3.56
N GLU A 43 2.41 20.03 -3.37
CA GLU A 43 1.41 20.55 -2.43
C GLU A 43 -0.03 20.30 -2.91
N GLU A 44 -0.28 20.34 -4.22
CA GLU A 44 -1.57 19.96 -4.81
C GLU A 44 -1.91 18.49 -4.51
N GLN A 45 -0.97 17.58 -4.70
CA GLN A 45 -1.18 16.16 -4.38
C GLN A 45 -1.34 15.93 -2.87
N ARG A 46 -0.57 16.64 -2.04
CA ARG A 46 -0.70 16.56 -0.59
C ARG A 46 -2.07 17.04 -0.11
N LYS A 47 -2.54 18.15 -0.66
CA LYS A 47 -3.87 18.69 -0.37
C LYS A 47 -4.96 17.69 -0.78
N MET A 48 -4.83 17.09 -1.95
CA MET A 48 -5.78 16.05 -2.41
C MET A 48 -5.82 14.87 -1.44
N LEU A 49 -4.65 14.35 -1.00
CA LEU A 49 -4.60 13.25 -0.03
C LEU A 49 -5.27 13.62 1.31
N ARG A 50 -5.04 14.84 1.82
CA ARG A 50 -5.73 15.31 3.05
C ARG A 50 -7.25 15.39 2.88
N MET A 51 -7.72 15.81 1.70
CA MET A 51 -9.16 15.79 1.41
C MET A 51 -9.72 14.36 1.36
N VAL A 52 -8.92 13.39 0.91
CA VAL A 52 -9.30 11.98 0.98
C VAL A 52 -9.32 11.49 2.43
N GLU A 53 -8.33 11.88 3.26
CA GLU A 53 -8.35 11.59 4.71
C GLU A 53 -9.64 12.10 5.35
N ASP A 54 -10.01 13.35 5.06
CA ASP A 54 -11.22 13.97 5.60
C ASP A 54 -12.51 13.28 5.12
N GLU A 55 -12.59 12.90 3.85
CA GLU A 55 -13.77 12.23 3.28
C GLU A 55 -13.91 10.78 3.79
N LEU A 56 -12.80 10.07 3.92
CA LEU A 56 -12.77 8.69 4.44
C LEU A 56 -12.75 8.63 5.97
N GLN A 57 -12.51 9.77 6.65
CA GLN A 57 -12.29 9.83 8.10
C GLN A 57 -11.17 8.88 8.56
N VAL A 58 -10.08 8.81 7.81
CA VAL A 58 -8.86 8.07 8.12
C VAL A 58 -7.69 9.03 8.27
N GLN A 59 -6.58 8.55 8.79
CA GLN A 59 -5.31 9.29 8.80
C GLN A 59 -4.21 8.43 8.19
N TYR A 60 -3.54 8.96 7.17
CA TYR A 60 -2.33 8.34 6.65
C TYR A 60 -1.15 8.59 7.60
N THR A 61 -0.18 7.70 7.60
CA THR A 61 1.05 7.93 8.36
C THR A 61 1.81 9.14 7.82
N ASP A 62 2.49 9.89 8.71
CA ASP A 62 3.28 11.08 8.35
C ASP A 62 4.24 10.83 7.20
N ASN A 63 4.90 9.67 7.19
CA ASN A 63 5.77 9.28 6.10
C ASN A 63 5.01 9.21 4.77
N ARG A 64 3.81 8.64 4.74
CA ARG A 64 3.02 8.50 3.50
C ARG A 64 2.50 9.82 2.99
N ILE A 65 2.07 10.73 3.84
CA ILE A 65 1.69 12.10 3.46
C ILE A 65 2.88 12.88 2.86
N GLN A 66 4.11 12.53 3.24
CA GLN A 66 5.31 13.15 2.70
C GLN A 66 5.79 12.51 1.40
N THR A 67 5.71 11.19 1.25
CA THR A 67 6.29 10.45 0.12
C THR A 67 5.32 10.24 -1.03
N ALA A 68 4.06 9.89 -0.75
CA ALA A 68 3.05 9.59 -1.76
C ALA A 68 2.82 10.73 -2.78
N PRO A 69 2.85 12.03 -2.41
CA PRO A 69 2.70 13.12 -3.37
C PRO A 69 3.70 13.07 -4.52
N TYR A 70 4.94 12.63 -4.29
CA TYR A 70 5.96 12.51 -5.33
C TYR A 70 5.60 11.46 -6.38
N PHE A 71 5.18 10.29 -5.91
CA PHE A 71 4.70 9.24 -6.82
C PHE A 71 3.48 9.72 -7.62
N LEU A 72 2.53 10.37 -6.96
CA LEU A 72 1.32 10.89 -7.61
C LEU A 72 1.62 11.94 -8.69
N VAL A 73 2.59 12.84 -8.47
CA VAL A 73 3.06 13.78 -9.48
C VAL A 73 3.63 13.04 -10.69
N LEU A 74 4.47 12.04 -10.46
CA LEU A 74 5.07 11.26 -11.54
C LEU A 74 4.02 10.45 -12.30
N LEU A 75 3.05 9.87 -11.58
CA LEU A 75 1.91 9.16 -12.16
C LEU A 75 1.08 10.08 -13.06
N ASP A 76 0.69 11.26 -12.57
CA ASP A 76 -0.06 12.25 -13.32
C ASP A 76 0.66 12.67 -14.61
N ARG A 77 1.97 12.94 -14.51
CA ARG A 77 2.80 13.27 -15.68
C ARG A 77 2.84 12.13 -16.71
N ARG A 78 2.91 10.87 -16.26
CA ARG A 78 2.88 9.69 -17.15
C ARG A 78 1.56 9.59 -17.87
N VAL A 79 0.45 9.71 -17.15
CA VAL A 79 -0.91 9.69 -17.74
C VAL A 79 -1.09 10.80 -18.76
N LYS A 80 -0.67 12.03 -18.44
CA LYS A 80 -0.71 13.19 -19.37
C LYS A 80 0.13 12.98 -20.64
N ASN A 81 1.21 12.21 -20.54
CA ASN A 81 2.06 11.84 -21.68
C ASN A 81 1.58 10.58 -22.44
N GLY A 82 0.40 10.06 -22.13
CA GLY A 82 -0.22 8.92 -22.83
C GLY A 82 0.25 7.55 -22.36
N HIS A 83 1.01 7.47 -21.27
CA HIS A 83 1.39 6.20 -20.65
C HIS A 83 0.27 5.73 -19.73
N ILE A 84 -0.65 4.94 -20.28
CA ILE A 84 -1.85 4.44 -19.58
C ILE A 84 -1.78 2.93 -19.40
N ILE A 85 -2.41 2.42 -18.35
CA ILE A 85 -2.59 0.98 -18.14
C ILE A 85 -3.71 0.50 -19.04
N GLU A 86 -3.41 -0.42 -19.97
CA GLU A 86 -4.35 -0.80 -21.02
C GLU A 86 -5.38 -1.85 -20.59
N GLN A 87 -5.09 -2.77 -19.70
CA GLN A 87 -6.09 -3.73 -19.20
C GLN A 87 -5.56 -4.54 -18.00
N ARG A 88 -6.21 -4.49 -16.82
CA ARG A 88 -5.89 -5.45 -15.77
C ARG A 88 -6.99 -5.83 -14.77
N PHE A 89 -7.93 -5.01 -14.52
CA PHE A 89 -8.71 -5.19 -13.30
C PHE A 89 -9.96 -6.10 -13.44
N GLY A 90 -10.33 -6.50 -14.63
CA GLY A 90 -11.36 -7.50 -14.89
C GLY A 90 -12.55 -7.52 -13.92
N LEU A 91 -12.87 -8.69 -13.40
CA LEU A 91 -13.95 -8.87 -12.41
C LEU A 91 -13.65 -8.21 -11.06
N LEU A 92 -12.38 -8.14 -10.66
CA LEU A 92 -11.93 -7.52 -9.40
C LEU A 92 -12.21 -6.01 -9.35
N ALA A 93 -12.26 -5.34 -10.51
CA ALA A 93 -12.60 -3.93 -10.60
C ALA A 93 -13.98 -3.63 -10.01
N LYS A 94 -14.94 -4.52 -10.24
CA LYS A 94 -16.32 -4.34 -9.78
C LYS A 94 -16.41 -4.37 -8.26
N GLU A 95 -15.64 -5.24 -7.60
CA GLU A 95 -15.62 -5.35 -6.14
C GLU A 95 -15.21 -4.03 -5.48
N ILE A 96 -14.20 -3.35 -6.03
CA ILE A 96 -13.74 -2.05 -5.50
C ILE A 96 -14.71 -0.93 -5.82
N MET A 97 -15.25 -0.90 -7.02
CA MET A 97 -16.15 0.18 -7.46
C MET A 97 -17.44 0.25 -6.65
N ASP A 98 -17.88 -0.87 -6.13
CA ASP A 98 -19.07 -0.95 -5.29
C ASP A 98 -18.79 -0.53 -3.83
N THR A 99 -17.54 -0.10 -3.50
CA THR A 99 -17.17 0.33 -2.15
C THR A 99 -17.42 1.83 -1.91
N ASN A 100 -17.72 2.18 -0.66
CA ASN A 100 -17.85 3.58 -0.23
C ASN A 100 -16.52 4.33 -0.36
N GLU A 101 -15.42 3.63 -0.12
CA GLU A 101 -14.07 4.19 -0.23
C GLU A 101 -13.74 4.61 -1.65
N TYR A 102 -14.08 3.78 -2.64
CA TYR A 102 -13.92 4.15 -4.03
C TYR A 102 -14.75 5.39 -4.38
N ALA A 103 -16.03 5.41 -3.99
CA ALA A 103 -16.92 6.53 -4.26
C ALA A 103 -16.38 7.84 -3.62
N ALA A 104 -15.86 7.78 -2.39
CA ALA A 104 -15.28 8.91 -1.68
C ALA A 104 -14.02 9.45 -2.40
N ILE A 105 -13.11 8.57 -2.80
CA ILE A 105 -11.89 8.96 -3.52
C ILE A 105 -12.23 9.59 -4.87
N VAL A 106 -13.14 8.97 -5.65
CA VAL A 106 -13.58 9.51 -6.94
C VAL A 106 -14.23 10.88 -6.79
N LYS A 107 -15.05 11.09 -5.75
CA LYS A 107 -15.65 12.39 -5.43
C LYS A 107 -14.59 13.46 -5.19
N VAL A 108 -13.57 13.18 -4.39
CA VAL A 108 -12.46 14.12 -4.12
C VAL A 108 -11.68 14.42 -5.39
N LEU A 109 -11.27 13.39 -6.15
CA LEU A 109 -10.51 13.55 -7.38
C LEU A 109 -11.27 14.37 -8.43
N ALA A 110 -12.56 14.11 -8.60
CA ALA A 110 -13.42 14.85 -9.53
C ALA A 110 -13.55 16.32 -9.11
N GLY A 111 -13.74 16.58 -7.81
CA GLY A 111 -13.83 17.92 -7.24
C GLY A 111 -12.56 18.76 -7.42
N GLN A 112 -11.40 18.11 -7.50
CA GLN A 112 -10.10 18.77 -7.74
C GLN A 112 -9.69 18.81 -9.23
N GLY A 113 -10.50 18.23 -10.13
CA GLY A 113 -10.13 18.10 -11.53
C GLY A 113 -8.97 17.15 -11.80
N MET A 114 -8.67 16.27 -10.84
CA MET A 114 -7.56 15.30 -10.86
C MET A 114 -8.01 13.90 -11.36
N LEU A 115 -9.28 13.74 -11.68
CA LEU A 115 -9.80 12.46 -12.12
C LEU A 115 -9.27 12.14 -13.52
N PRO A 116 -8.49 11.06 -13.73
CA PRO A 116 -8.04 10.65 -15.04
C PRO A 116 -9.22 10.35 -15.97
N LYS A 117 -9.06 10.49 -17.28
CA LYS A 117 -10.13 10.19 -18.26
C LYS A 117 -10.32 8.69 -18.47
N SER A 118 -9.27 7.90 -18.28
CA SER A 118 -9.32 6.46 -18.44
C SER A 118 -9.85 5.79 -17.17
N TYR A 119 -10.78 4.89 -17.35
CA TYR A 119 -11.37 4.06 -16.30
C TYR A 119 -10.31 3.24 -15.52
N THR A 120 -9.36 2.64 -16.24
CA THR A 120 -8.28 1.85 -15.64
C THR A 120 -7.38 2.71 -14.77
N GLU A 121 -7.15 3.98 -15.17
CA GLU A 121 -6.39 4.93 -14.41
C GLU A 121 -7.11 5.39 -13.12
N HIS A 122 -8.44 5.58 -13.17
CA HIS A 122 -9.25 5.83 -11.97
C HIS A 122 -9.04 4.73 -10.95
N LEU A 123 -9.18 3.50 -11.41
CA LEU A 123 -9.10 2.33 -10.54
C LEU A 123 -7.71 2.17 -9.95
N TYR A 124 -6.66 2.31 -10.77
CA TYR A 124 -5.28 2.25 -10.32
C TYR A 124 -4.99 3.31 -9.25
N LEU A 125 -5.40 4.56 -9.50
CA LEU A 125 -5.21 5.67 -8.56
C LEU A 125 -5.95 5.43 -7.25
N CYS A 126 -7.20 4.97 -7.31
CA CYS A 126 -7.98 4.64 -6.10
C CYS A 126 -7.33 3.49 -5.31
N LEU A 127 -6.89 2.44 -5.99
CA LEU A 127 -6.18 1.32 -5.37
C LEU A 127 -4.87 1.75 -4.71
N TYR A 128 -4.09 2.60 -5.38
CA TYR A 128 -2.88 3.16 -4.80
C TYR A 128 -3.18 3.92 -3.50
N ILE A 129 -4.18 4.80 -3.52
CA ILE A 129 -4.58 5.59 -2.35
C ILE A 129 -5.05 4.66 -1.20
N LEU A 130 -5.84 3.63 -1.49
CA LEU A 130 -6.29 2.63 -0.51
C LEU A 130 -5.15 1.76 0.04
N SER A 131 -4.06 1.61 -0.71
CA SER A 131 -2.87 0.87 -0.29
C SER A 131 -1.93 1.64 0.64
N LEU A 132 -2.18 2.95 0.87
CA LEU A 132 -1.36 3.77 1.74
C LEU A 132 -1.57 3.40 3.21
N LYS A 133 -0.47 3.39 3.99
CA LYS A 133 -0.52 3.10 5.43
C LYS A 133 -1.32 4.14 6.19
N ILE A 134 -2.23 3.66 7.03
CA ILE A 134 -3.10 4.45 7.90
C ILE A 134 -2.75 4.24 9.37
N THR A 135 -3.20 5.13 10.22
CA THR A 135 -2.97 5.10 11.68
C THR A 135 -4.19 4.63 12.46
N ASP A 136 -5.37 4.58 11.84
CA ASP A 136 -6.63 4.18 12.47
C ASP A 136 -7.54 3.44 11.48
N LEU A 137 -8.21 2.40 11.96
CA LEU A 137 -9.14 1.56 11.21
C LEU A 137 -10.62 1.92 11.44
N SER A 138 -10.94 2.88 12.30
CA SER A 138 -12.29 3.10 12.80
C SER A 138 -13.33 3.26 11.68
N ASN A 139 -12.94 3.85 10.57
CA ASN A 139 -13.83 4.27 9.50
C ASN A 139 -13.62 3.58 8.16
N ILE A 140 -12.89 2.47 8.09
CA ILE A 140 -12.79 1.64 6.89
C ILE A 140 -13.93 0.62 6.91
N PHE A 141 -14.78 0.65 5.91
CA PHE A 141 -16.02 -0.16 5.84
C PHE A 141 -15.98 -1.28 4.80
N SER A 142 -15.17 -1.16 3.75
CA SER A 142 -15.11 -2.12 2.65
C SER A 142 -14.48 -3.46 3.03
N LEU A 143 -13.61 -3.46 4.04
CA LEU A 143 -12.99 -4.68 4.54
C LEU A 143 -13.77 -5.20 5.75
N ASN A 144 -14.12 -6.49 5.75
CA ASN A 144 -14.76 -7.11 6.91
C ASN A 144 -13.75 -7.23 8.06
N LYS A 145 -13.78 -6.26 8.97
CA LYS A 145 -12.83 -6.16 10.10
C LYS A 145 -12.91 -7.35 11.04
N GLU A 146 -14.11 -7.87 11.28
CA GLU A 146 -14.31 -9.03 12.15
C GLU A 146 -13.69 -10.27 11.53
N ASP A 147 -13.83 -10.43 10.22
CA ASP A 147 -13.25 -11.54 9.49
C ASP A 147 -11.72 -11.42 9.40
N LEU A 148 -11.19 -10.23 9.11
CA LEU A 148 -9.75 -9.97 9.17
C LEU A 148 -9.19 -10.29 10.57
N ARG A 149 -9.84 -9.79 11.62
CA ARG A 149 -9.44 -10.06 13.02
C ARG A 149 -9.38 -11.55 13.30
N LYS A 150 -10.42 -12.30 12.93
CA LYS A 150 -10.48 -13.75 13.09
C LYS A 150 -9.30 -14.45 12.39
N HIS A 151 -8.96 -14.05 11.17
CA HIS A 151 -7.84 -14.65 10.45
C HIS A 151 -6.48 -14.28 11.05
N ILE A 152 -6.35 -13.07 11.63
CA ILE A 152 -5.17 -12.69 12.42
C ILE A 152 -5.06 -13.56 13.68
N GLU A 153 -6.14 -13.79 14.41
CA GLU A 153 -6.17 -14.67 15.59
C GLU A 153 -5.76 -16.12 15.24
N LEU A 154 -6.26 -16.63 14.11
CA LEU A 154 -5.87 -17.95 13.59
C LEU A 154 -4.40 -18.01 13.20
N PHE A 155 -3.88 -16.95 12.56
CA PHE A 155 -2.45 -16.82 12.24
C PHE A 155 -1.60 -16.85 13.51
N ILE A 156 -1.95 -16.06 14.53
CA ILE A 156 -1.24 -16.02 15.82
C ILE A 156 -1.26 -17.40 16.49
N ALA A 157 -2.42 -18.08 16.54
CA ALA A 157 -2.53 -19.41 17.10
C ALA A 157 -1.66 -20.44 16.35
N MET A 158 -1.59 -20.34 15.01
CA MET A 158 -0.73 -21.20 14.20
C MET A 158 0.75 -20.91 14.47
N LEU A 159 1.12 -19.64 14.60
CA LEU A 159 2.49 -19.20 14.92
C LEU A 159 2.93 -19.75 16.28
N GLU A 160 2.12 -19.62 17.32
CA GLU A 160 2.40 -20.19 18.66
C GLU A 160 2.54 -21.71 18.63
N ARG A 161 1.69 -22.39 17.86
CA ARG A 161 1.77 -23.83 17.67
C ARG A 161 3.07 -24.27 17.00
N ASN A 162 3.56 -23.49 16.04
CA ASN A 162 4.77 -23.80 15.30
C ASN A 162 6.06 -23.44 16.06
N THR A 163 5.98 -22.59 17.10
CA THR A 163 7.17 -22.09 17.82
C THR A 163 7.32 -22.56 19.25
N ILE A 164 6.28 -23.10 19.89
CA ILE A 164 6.24 -23.36 21.33
C ILE A 164 6.37 -22.06 22.17
N ILE A 165 6.33 -20.90 21.54
CA ILE A 165 6.40 -19.58 22.18
C ILE A 165 4.97 -19.07 22.38
N GLN A 166 4.69 -18.54 23.57
CA GLN A 166 3.45 -17.78 23.80
C GLN A 166 3.75 -16.30 23.59
N LEU A 167 2.98 -15.66 22.72
CA LEU A 167 3.07 -14.23 22.49
C LEU A 167 2.35 -13.48 23.61
N ASN A 168 3.03 -12.46 24.13
CA ASN A 168 2.43 -11.55 25.10
C ASN A 168 1.64 -10.46 24.35
N ASP A 169 0.73 -9.79 25.05
CA ASP A 169 -0.04 -8.65 24.53
C ASP A 169 -0.70 -8.90 23.16
N LYS A 170 -1.32 -10.07 23.01
CA LYS A 170 -1.95 -10.50 21.74
C LYS A 170 -2.95 -9.48 21.20
N GLU A 171 -3.68 -8.80 22.06
CA GLU A 171 -4.66 -7.80 21.64
C GLU A 171 -3.97 -6.66 20.89
N GLN A 172 -2.89 -6.11 21.46
CA GLN A 172 -2.11 -5.07 20.81
C GLN A 172 -1.47 -5.55 19.49
N LEU A 173 -1.01 -6.80 19.45
CA LEU A 173 -0.46 -7.40 18.24
C LEU A 173 -1.54 -7.54 17.15
N ILE A 174 -2.75 -7.95 17.50
CA ILE A 174 -3.89 -8.06 16.58
C ILE A 174 -4.21 -6.69 15.99
N GLU A 175 -4.28 -5.65 16.82
CA GLU A 175 -4.54 -4.29 16.37
C GLU A 175 -3.45 -3.78 15.41
N ASN A 176 -2.18 -3.96 15.76
CA ASN A 176 -1.06 -3.55 14.93
C ASN A 176 -1.04 -4.29 13.58
N LEU A 177 -1.29 -5.60 13.61
CA LEU A 177 -1.39 -6.40 12.39
C LEU A 177 -2.58 -5.98 11.55
N ALA A 178 -3.74 -5.70 12.15
CA ALA A 178 -4.91 -5.22 11.41
C ALA A 178 -4.64 -3.88 10.72
N LEU A 179 -3.98 -2.94 11.39
CA LEU A 179 -3.54 -1.66 10.79
C LEU A 179 -2.60 -1.85 9.61
N HIS A 180 -1.69 -2.83 9.69
CA HIS A 180 -0.77 -3.14 8.60
C HIS A 180 -1.45 -3.89 7.46
N LEU A 181 -2.26 -4.91 7.79
CA LEU A 181 -2.84 -5.83 6.81
C LEU A 181 -3.99 -5.21 6.02
N THR A 182 -4.69 -4.21 6.55
CA THR A 182 -5.76 -3.52 5.84
C THR A 182 -5.28 -2.86 4.53
N PRO A 183 -4.27 -1.97 4.52
CA PRO A 183 -3.73 -1.46 3.26
C PRO A 183 -2.95 -2.54 2.47
N ALA A 184 -2.36 -3.54 3.15
CA ALA A 184 -1.71 -4.66 2.49
C ALA A 184 -2.68 -5.51 1.67
N TYR A 185 -3.95 -5.62 2.09
CA TYR A 185 -4.99 -6.29 1.31
C TYR A 185 -5.06 -5.76 -0.12
N TYR A 186 -5.13 -4.44 -0.28
CA TYR A 186 -5.18 -3.83 -1.61
C TYR A 186 -3.89 -4.07 -2.41
N ARG A 187 -2.71 -4.00 -1.76
CA ARG A 187 -1.44 -4.29 -2.44
C ARG A 187 -1.36 -5.73 -2.92
N ILE A 188 -1.69 -6.68 -2.07
CA ILE A 188 -1.60 -8.12 -2.35
C ILE A 188 -2.65 -8.52 -3.39
N ARG A 189 -3.92 -8.23 -3.11
CA ARG A 189 -5.06 -8.65 -3.92
C ARG A 189 -5.02 -8.08 -5.34
N TYR A 190 -4.53 -6.85 -5.50
CA TYR A 190 -4.52 -6.15 -6.79
C TYR A 190 -3.11 -6.01 -7.40
N GLY A 191 -2.13 -6.67 -6.82
CA GLY A 191 -0.77 -6.70 -7.35
C GLY A 191 -0.05 -5.35 -7.32
N LEU A 192 -0.42 -4.46 -6.39
CA LEU A 192 0.26 -3.18 -6.16
C LEU A 192 1.45 -3.38 -5.22
N THR A 193 2.27 -4.35 -5.47
CA THR A 193 3.43 -4.60 -4.62
C THR A 193 4.36 -3.41 -4.67
N SER A 194 4.43 -2.67 -3.57
CA SER A 194 5.60 -1.86 -3.28
C SER A 194 6.65 -2.83 -2.77
N ASP A 195 7.71 -3.04 -3.53
CA ASP A 195 8.90 -3.69 -3.00
C ASP A 195 9.46 -2.78 -1.91
N TYR A 196 8.99 -2.99 -0.67
CA TYR A 196 9.74 -2.52 0.47
C TYR A 196 11.04 -3.30 0.45
N THR A 197 12.06 -2.75 -0.16
CA THR A 197 13.40 -3.32 -0.11
C THR A 197 13.94 -3.13 1.30
N LEU A 198 13.52 -4.03 2.19
CA LEU A 198 14.27 -4.25 3.40
C LEU A 198 15.70 -4.57 2.99
N THR A 199 16.65 -3.85 3.59
CA THR A 199 18.07 -4.10 3.30
C THR A 199 18.40 -5.56 3.62
N ASP A 200 19.36 -6.14 2.91
CA ASP A 200 19.80 -7.53 3.17
C ASP A 200 20.21 -7.74 4.62
N ILE A 201 20.71 -6.69 5.29
CA ILE A 201 21.05 -6.72 6.72
C ILE A 201 19.82 -7.01 7.56
N VAL A 202 18.71 -6.31 7.32
CA VAL A 202 17.46 -6.50 8.08
C VAL A 202 16.85 -7.86 7.75
N LYS A 203 16.85 -8.27 6.48
CA LYS A 203 16.36 -9.60 6.07
C LYS A 203 17.15 -10.70 6.79
N ASN A 204 18.47 -10.64 6.78
CA ASN A 204 19.33 -11.63 7.45
C ASN A 204 19.08 -11.72 8.97
N GLN A 205 18.76 -10.60 9.63
CA GLN A 205 18.44 -10.60 11.05
C GLN A 205 17.07 -11.24 11.35
N LEU A 206 16.14 -11.11 10.42
CA LEU A 206 14.77 -11.63 10.56
C LEU A 206 14.62 -13.07 10.04
N ASP A 207 15.58 -13.58 9.24
CA ASP A 207 15.46 -14.87 8.56
C ASP A 207 15.02 -16.05 9.47
N PRO A 208 15.55 -16.23 10.70
CA PRO A 208 15.09 -17.34 11.54
C PRO A 208 13.58 -17.25 11.84
N LEU A 209 13.08 -16.04 12.11
CA LEU A 209 11.68 -15.81 12.43
C LEU A 209 10.81 -15.78 11.16
N PHE A 210 11.36 -15.28 10.05
CA PHE A 210 10.68 -15.24 8.76
C PHE A 210 10.16 -16.61 8.31
N PHE A 211 10.98 -17.66 8.40
CA PHE A 211 10.54 -19.00 7.98
C PHE A 211 9.39 -19.53 8.85
N ILE A 212 9.39 -19.20 10.13
CA ILE A 212 8.33 -19.58 11.05
C ILE A 212 7.04 -18.82 10.70
N VAL A 213 7.13 -17.50 10.53
CA VAL A 213 6.00 -16.66 10.12
C VAL A 213 5.46 -17.16 8.78
N LYS A 214 6.33 -17.39 7.79
CA LYS A 214 5.95 -17.89 6.48
C LYS A 214 5.21 -19.24 6.53
N SER A 215 5.59 -20.12 7.44
CA SER A 215 4.88 -21.39 7.62
C SER A 215 3.53 -21.25 8.32
N SER A 216 3.23 -20.07 8.86
CA SER A 216 2.04 -19.78 9.65
C SER A 216 1.02 -18.87 8.95
N VAL A 217 1.34 -18.29 7.78
CA VAL A 217 0.50 -17.29 7.10
C VAL A 217 -0.74 -17.84 6.39
N ALA A 218 -0.92 -19.15 6.32
CA ALA A 218 -2.04 -19.77 5.60
C ALA A 218 -3.43 -19.16 5.93
N PRO A 219 -3.78 -18.84 7.19
CA PRO A 219 -5.05 -18.18 7.48
C PRO A 219 -5.15 -16.77 6.85
N LEU A 220 -4.06 -16.03 6.78
CA LEU A 220 -4.05 -14.71 6.15
C LEU A 220 -4.16 -14.82 4.63
N GLU A 221 -3.50 -15.81 4.01
CA GLU A 221 -3.63 -16.10 2.57
C GLU A 221 -5.06 -16.52 2.20
N GLU A 222 -5.77 -17.24 3.09
CA GLU A 222 -7.19 -17.55 2.91
C GLU A 222 -8.05 -16.28 2.89
N PHE A 223 -7.79 -15.34 3.81
CA PHE A 223 -8.50 -14.05 3.84
C PHE A 223 -8.22 -13.19 2.60
N PHE A 224 -6.97 -13.16 2.14
CA PHE A 224 -6.59 -12.39 0.94
C PHE A 224 -7.02 -13.06 -0.37
N GLU A 225 -7.35 -14.36 -0.34
CA GLU A 225 -7.55 -15.20 -1.53
C GLU A 225 -6.35 -15.15 -2.50
N GLU A 226 -5.17 -14.80 -1.97
CA GLU A 226 -3.92 -14.64 -2.69
C GLU A 226 -2.72 -15.03 -1.80
N ARG A 227 -1.62 -15.41 -2.43
CA ARG A 227 -0.36 -15.66 -1.71
C ARG A 227 0.28 -14.36 -1.26
N ILE A 228 0.72 -14.34 -0.01
CA ILE A 228 1.42 -13.18 0.53
C ILE A 228 2.86 -13.15 -0.01
N PRO A 229 3.29 -12.07 -0.67
CA PRO A 229 4.66 -11.90 -1.13
C PRO A 229 5.67 -11.93 0.03
N ASN A 230 6.88 -12.41 -0.23
CA ASN A 230 7.91 -12.50 0.79
C ASN A 230 8.19 -11.16 1.50
N ASP A 231 8.16 -10.05 0.79
CA ASP A 231 8.41 -8.74 1.39
C ASP A 231 7.31 -8.34 2.38
N GLU A 232 6.04 -8.66 2.11
CA GLU A 232 4.97 -8.47 3.10
C GLU A 232 5.11 -9.45 4.28
N ILE A 233 5.58 -10.68 4.07
CA ILE A 233 5.89 -11.63 5.16
C ILE A 233 7.01 -11.08 6.05
N TYR A 234 8.05 -10.47 5.49
CA TYR A 234 9.09 -9.79 6.29
C TYR A 234 8.52 -8.65 7.13
N LEU A 235 7.60 -7.86 6.55
CA LEU A 235 6.93 -6.79 7.32
C LEU A 235 6.09 -7.36 8.46
N ILE A 236 5.33 -8.44 8.23
CA ILE A 236 4.60 -9.16 9.29
C ILE A 236 5.59 -9.67 10.35
N THR A 237 6.74 -10.20 9.92
CA THR A 237 7.77 -10.70 10.84
C THR A 237 8.29 -9.63 11.79
N MET A 238 8.39 -8.37 11.33
CA MET A 238 8.81 -7.24 12.19
C MET A 238 7.82 -6.93 13.32
N PHE A 239 6.56 -7.32 13.22
CA PHE A 239 5.59 -7.15 14.32
C PHE A 239 5.68 -8.27 15.36
N ILE A 240 6.31 -9.39 15.00
CA ILE A 240 6.42 -10.58 15.85
C ILE A 240 7.73 -10.58 16.65
N GLY A 241 8.82 -10.01 16.11
CA GLY A 241 10.18 -9.95 16.73
C GLY A 241 10.48 -8.65 17.38
#